data_14e235b01a04c27c7cfdf5db11980b3a
#
_entry.id   14e235b01a04c27c7cfdf5db11980b3a
#
_cell.length_a   1.000
_cell.length_b   1.000
_cell.length_c   1.000
_cell.angle_alpha   90.00
_cell.angle_beta   90.00
_cell.angle_gamma   90.00
#
_symmetry.space_group_name_H-M   'P 1'
#
loop_
_entity.id
_entity.type
_entity.pdbx_description
1 polymer ?
#
loop_
_entity_poly.entity_id
_entity_poly.type
_entity_poly.pdbx_seq_one_letter_code
_entity_poly.pdbx_strand_id
1 'polypeptide(L)'
;MNTHAIVLEKPETIALRDVGLTAPQPGDAVVDVLWSGISTGTEKMLWDGTMPTFPGMGYPLVPGYEGVGRVREVTDGCGLSEGQLVFVPGARCYEDVRPLFGASAARVVVGGKKVYPVSETLGRDAVLLALAATAHHALTLPGVALPGLIIGHGVVGRLLARIAMALGADAPTVWEINPARRDGATGYAVTNGDDDDRRDYATIIDASGDPAIIDRCVPRLARGGQIVLAGFYGTPLSFTFPPAFMREASIRIAAEFQPGDVNAVLDLVTAGKLDLSGLISNQASARDANAAYRTAFNDPACTKMVLTWEKDA
;
A
#
# COMPACT_ATOMS: atom_id res chain seq x y z
N MET A 1 7.36 -15.23 24.33
CA MET A 1 8.42 -14.69 23.42
C MET A 1 8.18 -13.19 23.31
N ASN A 2 9.23 -12.35 23.24
CA ASN A 2 9.08 -10.90 23.11
C ASN A 2 9.69 -10.40 21.81
N THR A 3 9.27 -9.22 21.37
CA THR A 3 9.80 -8.52 20.21
C THR A 3 9.76 -7.01 20.42
N HIS A 4 10.66 -6.28 19.76
CA HIS A 4 10.52 -4.84 19.62
C HIS A 4 9.50 -4.55 18.50
N ALA A 5 8.53 -3.69 18.76
CA ALA A 5 7.51 -3.26 17.81
C ALA A 5 7.30 -1.76 17.84
N ILE A 6 6.94 -1.19 16.71
CA ILE A 6 6.44 0.18 16.66
C ILE A 6 5.02 0.16 17.23
N VAL A 7 4.79 0.93 18.28
CA VAL A 7 3.47 1.04 18.90
C VAL A 7 2.97 2.48 18.77
N LEU A 8 1.82 2.64 18.17
CA LEU A 8 1.01 3.85 18.27
C LEU A 8 0.28 3.80 19.62
N GLU A 9 0.75 4.54 20.61
CA GLU A 9 0.18 4.57 21.96
C GLU A 9 -1.17 5.30 21.99
N LYS A 10 -1.24 6.37 21.24
CA LYS A 10 -2.39 7.23 20.98
C LYS A 10 -2.07 8.08 19.74
N PRO A 11 -3.03 8.85 19.19
CA PRO A 11 -2.74 9.77 18.08
C PRO A 11 -1.47 10.60 18.34
N GLU A 12 -0.65 10.74 17.32
CA GLU A 12 0.62 11.48 17.25
C GLU A 12 1.72 10.99 18.24
N THR A 13 1.50 9.87 18.91
CA THR A 13 2.46 9.31 19.87
C THR A 13 2.89 7.92 19.48
N ILE A 14 4.13 7.80 19.05
CA ILE A 14 4.74 6.53 18.61
C ILE A 14 5.92 6.17 19.51
N ALA A 15 6.07 4.90 19.82
CA ALA A 15 7.19 4.36 20.60
C ALA A 15 7.67 3.03 20.00
N LEU A 16 8.97 2.79 20.12
CA LEU A 16 9.51 1.44 19.96
C LEU A 16 9.41 0.76 21.34
N ARG A 17 8.62 -0.32 21.40
CA ARG A 17 8.36 -1.04 22.67
C ARG A 17 8.74 -2.51 22.58
N ASP A 18 9.10 -3.06 23.71
CA ASP A 18 9.12 -4.51 23.92
C ASP A 18 7.69 -5.00 24.19
N VAL A 19 7.19 -5.93 23.40
CA VAL A 19 5.82 -6.47 23.46
C VAL A 19 5.83 -7.99 23.44
N GLY A 20 4.88 -8.62 24.14
CA GLY A 20 4.69 -10.06 24.17
C GLY A 20 4.14 -10.59 22.86
N LEU A 21 4.69 -11.72 22.39
CA LEU A 21 4.18 -12.50 21.27
C LEU A 21 3.52 -13.77 21.76
N THR A 22 2.37 -14.10 21.19
CA THR A 22 1.72 -15.41 21.38
C THR A 22 2.63 -16.54 20.91
N ALA A 23 2.56 -17.68 21.58
CA ALA A 23 3.31 -18.87 21.17
C ALA A 23 2.87 -19.36 19.79
N PRO A 24 3.81 -19.76 18.91
CA PRO A 24 3.47 -20.33 17.61
C PRO A 24 2.59 -21.58 17.76
N GLN A 25 1.60 -21.71 16.90
CA GLN A 25 0.69 -22.88 16.81
C GLN A 25 1.02 -23.69 15.54
N PRO A 26 0.57 -24.94 15.44
CA PRO A 26 0.73 -25.74 14.22
C PRO A 26 0.25 -24.95 12.98
N GLY A 27 1.08 -24.88 11.96
CA GLY A 27 0.86 -24.09 10.74
C GLY A 27 1.44 -22.68 10.77
N ASP A 28 2.03 -22.24 11.89
CA ASP A 28 2.65 -20.93 12.01
C ASP A 28 4.14 -20.94 11.65
N ALA A 29 4.64 -19.78 11.27
CA ALA A 29 6.05 -19.45 11.18
C ALA A 29 6.39 -18.30 12.14
N VAL A 30 7.59 -18.31 12.67
CA VAL A 30 8.23 -17.16 13.29
C VAL A 30 9.08 -16.47 12.22
N VAL A 31 8.83 -15.19 11.98
CA VAL A 31 9.53 -14.41 10.96
C VAL A 31 10.31 -13.28 11.62
N ASP A 32 11.64 -13.25 11.41
CA ASP A 32 12.48 -12.11 11.73
C ASP A 32 12.31 -11.08 10.60
N VAL A 33 11.66 -9.95 10.90
CA VAL A 33 11.42 -8.88 9.93
C VAL A 33 12.72 -8.12 9.67
N LEU A 34 13.01 -7.87 8.41
CA LEU A 34 14.18 -7.10 7.97
C LEU A 34 13.78 -5.68 7.58
N TRP A 35 12.62 -5.55 6.94
CA TRP A 35 12.08 -4.28 6.46
C TRP A 35 10.57 -4.21 6.67
N SER A 36 10.08 -3.01 7.01
CA SER A 36 8.65 -2.72 7.01
C SER A 36 8.38 -1.36 6.40
N GLY A 37 7.37 -1.27 5.52
CA GLY A 37 6.97 -0.01 4.91
C GLY A 37 6.06 0.80 5.81
N ILE A 38 6.11 2.14 5.71
CA ILE A 38 5.13 3.05 6.31
C ILE A 38 4.14 3.48 5.23
N SER A 39 2.86 3.27 5.48
CA SER A 39 1.78 3.68 4.57
C SER A 39 1.35 5.11 4.82
N THR A 40 1.58 6.00 3.85
CA THR A 40 1.21 7.42 3.95
C THR A 40 -0.30 7.68 3.81
N GLY A 41 -1.08 6.67 3.46
CA GLY A 41 -2.55 6.72 3.48
C GLY A 41 -3.10 6.24 4.83
N THR A 42 -3.21 4.94 4.99
CA THR A 42 -3.87 4.29 6.15
C THR A 42 -3.17 4.59 7.48
N GLU A 43 -1.83 4.42 7.54
CA GLU A 43 -1.12 4.64 8.80
C GLU A 43 -1.08 6.11 9.20
N LYS A 44 -1.11 7.03 8.22
CA LYS A 44 -1.23 8.45 8.53
C LYS A 44 -2.53 8.75 9.27
N MET A 45 -3.65 8.19 8.85
CA MET A 45 -4.93 8.38 9.53
C MET A 45 -4.95 7.73 10.94
N LEU A 46 -4.28 6.59 11.11
CA LEU A 46 -4.07 6.01 12.44
C LEU A 46 -3.22 6.93 13.32
N TRP A 47 -2.16 7.51 12.75
CA TRP A 47 -1.28 8.42 13.47
C TRP A 47 -1.98 9.74 13.80
N ASP A 48 -2.73 10.34 12.87
CA ASP A 48 -3.49 11.58 13.08
C ASP A 48 -4.72 11.38 14.00
N GLY A 49 -5.15 10.13 14.22
CA GLY A 49 -6.41 9.83 14.92
C GLY A 49 -7.66 10.10 14.09
N THR A 50 -7.52 10.29 12.78
CA THR A 50 -8.64 10.58 11.85
C THR A 50 -9.20 9.31 11.19
N MET A 51 -8.64 8.13 11.48
CA MET A 51 -9.16 6.87 10.97
C MET A 51 -10.60 6.67 11.44
N PRO A 52 -11.56 6.43 10.53
CA PRO A 52 -12.93 6.10 10.90
C PRO A 52 -12.99 4.90 11.85
N THR A 53 -13.91 4.91 12.80
CA THR A 53 -14.07 3.82 13.75
C THR A 53 -14.59 2.56 13.06
N PHE A 54 -13.96 1.42 13.28
CA PHE A 54 -14.38 0.10 12.82
C PHE A 54 -14.04 -0.98 13.87
N PRO A 55 -14.61 -2.19 13.77
CA PRO A 55 -14.32 -3.26 14.72
C PRO A 55 -12.82 -3.60 14.79
N GLY A 56 -12.24 -3.59 15.99
CA GLY A 56 -10.82 -3.82 16.21
C GLY A 56 -9.95 -2.57 16.26
N MET A 57 -10.46 -1.40 15.82
CA MET A 57 -9.77 -0.13 15.97
C MET A 57 -9.61 0.25 17.46
N GLY A 58 -8.45 0.75 17.82
CA GLY A 58 -8.15 1.30 19.15
C GLY A 58 -6.67 1.26 19.49
N TYR A 59 -6.26 2.16 20.38
CA TYR A 59 -4.90 2.28 20.87
C TYR A 59 -4.73 1.58 22.23
N PRO A 60 -3.52 1.13 22.61
CA PRO A 60 -2.30 1.11 21.78
C PRO A 60 -2.37 0.03 20.69
N LEU A 61 -1.69 0.28 19.55
CA LEU A 61 -1.71 -0.65 18.43
C LEU A 61 -0.34 -0.76 17.72
N VAL A 62 -0.05 -1.92 17.14
CA VAL A 62 1.06 -2.13 16.21
C VAL A 62 0.54 -1.99 14.78
N PRO A 63 1.02 -1.01 14.00
CA PRO A 63 0.59 -0.81 12.62
C PRO A 63 1.33 -1.74 11.64
N GLY A 64 1.10 -1.54 10.34
CA GLY A 64 1.90 -2.10 9.27
C GLY A 64 1.34 -3.36 8.63
N TYR A 65 1.34 -3.35 7.31
CA TYR A 65 0.94 -4.46 6.44
C TYR A 65 1.93 -4.69 5.28
N GLU A 66 3.16 -4.17 5.44
CA GLU A 66 4.20 -4.17 4.43
C GLU A 66 5.51 -4.71 5.00
N GLY A 67 5.41 -5.84 5.72
CA GLY A 67 6.58 -6.50 6.32
C GLY A 67 7.30 -7.40 5.31
N VAL A 68 8.63 -7.43 5.38
CA VAL A 68 9.47 -8.41 4.67
C VAL A 68 10.51 -8.95 5.65
N GLY A 69 10.63 -10.28 5.73
CA GLY A 69 11.52 -10.90 6.70
C GLY A 69 11.93 -12.31 6.33
N ARG A 70 12.77 -12.90 7.17
CA ARG A 70 13.20 -14.29 7.03
C ARG A 70 12.48 -15.19 8.02
N VAL A 71 12.02 -16.29 7.52
CA VAL A 71 11.51 -17.37 8.35
C VAL A 71 12.64 -17.85 9.26
N ARG A 72 12.44 -17.70 10.57
CA ARG A 72 13.37 -18.12 11.60
C ARG A 72 13.10 -19.55 12.08
N GLU A 73 11.81 -19.87 12.24
CA GLU A 73 11.31 -21.12 12.78
C GLU A 73 9.99 -21.48 12.10
N VAL A 74 9.75 -22.73 11.87
CA VAL A 74 8.49 -23.23 11.31
C VAL A 74 7.90 -24.27 12.24
N THR A 75 6.57 -24.33 12.32
CA THR A 75 5.85 -25.39 13.01
C THR A 75 5.29 -26.39 12.00
N ASP A 76 4.84 -27.56 12.50
CA ASP A 76 4.26 -28.61 11.67
C ASP A 76 3.11 -28.05 10.79
N GLY A 77 3.16 -28.36 9.50
CA GLY A 77 2.13 -27.97 8.54
C GLY A 77 2.21 -26.50 8.05
N CYS A 78 3.27 -25.77 8.41
CA CYS A 78 3.47 -24.38 8.01
C CYS A 78 3.61 -24.21 6.48
N GLY A 79 4.32 -25.14 5.79
CA GLY A 79 4.53 -25.10 4.34
C GLY A 79 5.65 -24.15 3.88
N LEU A 80 6.40 -23.58 4.82
CA LEU A 80 7.57 -22.73 4.57
C LEU A 80 8.85 -23.45 5.02
N SER A 81 10.01 -22.88 4.69
CA SER A 81 11.31 -23.35 5.13
C SER A 81 12.05 -22.27 5.91
N GLU A 82 12.85 -22.66 6.91
CA GLU A 82 13.73 -21.75 7.62
C GLU A 82 14.70 -21.07 6.65
N GLY A 83 14.98 -19.79 6.91
CA GLY A 83 15.81 -18.95 6.05
C GLY A 83 15.08 -18.35 4.84
N GLN A 84 13.89 -18.83 4.49
CA GLN A 84 13.13 -18.35 3.34
C GLN A 84 12.73 -16.88 3.51
N LEU A 85 12.94 -16.06 2.49
CA LEU A 85 12.49 -14.67 2.48
C LEU A 85 10.99 -14.63 2.16
N VAL A 86 10.23 -13.89 2.97
CA VAL A 86 8.77 -13.80 2.84
C VAL A 86 8.27 -12.36 2.99
N PHE A 87 7.22 -12.05 2.23
CA PHE A 87 6.39 -10.86 2.46
C PHE A 87 5.29 -11.19 3.47
N VAL A 88 5.10 -10.31 4.45
CA VAL A 88 4.14 -10.43 5.56
C VAL A 88 3.13 -9.28 5.46
N PRO A 89 1.90 -9.52 4.98
CA PRO A 89 0.87 -8.48 4.83
C PRO A 89 0.18 -8.12 6.16
N GLY A 90 0.67 -8.61 7.29
CA GLY A 90 0.20 -8.34 8.64
C GLY A 90 0.37 -9.55 9.55
N ALA A 91 0.34 -9.31 10.86
CA ALA A 91 0.44 -10.34 11.88
C ALA A 91 -0.48 -10.02 13.07
N ARG A 92 -1.10 -11.04 13.65
CA ARG A 92 -2.00 -10.91 14.81
C ARG A 92 -1.47 -11.75 15.97
N CYS A 93 -0.27 -11.41 16.44
CA CYS A 93 0.50 -12.23 17.35
C CYS A 93 0.85 -11.54 18.68
N TYR A 94 0.22 -10.44 19.03
CA TYR A 94 0.55 -9.66 20.23
C TYR A 94 -0.40 -9.99 21.39
N GLU A 95 0.15 -10.01 22.60
CA GLU A 95 -0.58 -10.36 23.83
C GLU A 95 -1.24 -9.13 24.47
N ASP A 96 -0.56 -7.97 24.45
CA ASP A 96 -0.90 -6.78 25.23
C ASP A 96 -1.17 -5.51 24.39
N VAL A 97 -1.02 -5.59 23.05
CA VAL A 97 -1.32 -4.51 22.13
C VAL A 97 -2.14 -5.00 20.94
N ARG A 98 -2.90 -4.12 20.32
CA ARG A 98 -3.73 -4.48 19.17
C ARG A 98 -2.91 -4.57 17.89
N PRO A 99 -3.11 -5.58 17.04
CA PRO A 99 -2.53 -5.61 15.71
C PRO A 99 -3.42 -4.83 14.71
N LEU A 100 -2.90 -3.75 14.12
CA LEU A 100 -3.60 -3.01 13.08
C LEU A 100 -2.61 -2.41 12.04
N PHE A 101 -2.02 -3.20 11.21
CA PHE A 101 -2.19 -4.65 10.95
C PHE A 101 -1.06 -5.53 11.51
N GLY A 102 -0.11 -4.98 12.25
CA GLY A 102 0.81 -5.74 13.09
C GLY A 102 2.13 -6.18 12.46
N ALA A 103 2.51 -5.72 11.26
CA ALA A 103 3.77 -6.12 10.65
C ALA A 103 4.96 -5.21 11.01
N SER A 104 4.75 -4.09 11.71
CA SER A 104 5.83 -3.18 12.11
C SER A 104 6.48 -3.61 13.44
N ALA A 105 7.17 -4.76 13.40
CA ALA A 105 7.90 -5.33 14.54
C ALA A 105 9.15 -6.07 14.05
N ALA A 106 10.16 -6.22 14.93
CA ALA A 106 11.39 -6.96 14.61
C ALA A 106 11.14 -8.46 14.40
N ARG A 107 10.10 -9.01 15.05
CA ARG A 107 9.68 -10.40 14.91
C ARG A 107 8.17 -10.52 14.99
N VAL A 108 7.61 -11.43 14.19
CA VAL A 108 6.19 -11.74 14.20
C VAL A 108 5.96 -13.26 14.16
N VAL A 109 4.80 -13.68 14.67
CA VAL A 109 4.27 -15.03 14.51
C VAL A 109 3.08 -14.97 13.58
N VAL A 110 3.09 -15.74 12.52
CA VAL A 110 2.08 -15.65 11.45
C VAL A 110 1.84 -16.98 10.79
N GLY A 111 0.59 -17.29 10.43
CA GLY A 111 0.28 -18.51 9.69
C GLY A 111 1.01 -18.57 8.36
N GLY A 112 1.67 -19.70 8.07
CA GLY A 112 2.47 -19.86 6.85
C GLY A 112 1.68 -19.65 5.55
N LYS A 113 0.37 -19.92 5.56
CA LYS A 113 -0.56 -19.65 4.43
C LYS A 113 -0.91 -18.18 4.22
N LYS A 114 -0.53 -17.30 5.16
CA LYS A 114 -0.83 -15.86 5.11
C LYS A 114 0.36 -15.01 4.67
N VAL A 115 1.48 -15.64 4.41
CA VAL A 115 2.70 -14.97 3.92
C VAL A 115 3.06 -15.48 2.54
N TYR A 116 3.86 -14.70 1.82
CA TYR A 116 4.19 -14.99 0.43
C TYR A 116 5.71 -15.11 0.29
N PRO A 117 6.24 -16.27 -0.12
CA PRO A 117 7.63 -16.40 -0.50
C PRO A 117 8.01 -15.41 -1.59
N VAL A 118 9.14 -14.74 -1.42
CA VAL A 118 9.66 -13.77 -2.39
C VAL A 118 11.11 -14.10 -2.73
N SER A 119 11.54 -13.69 -3.94
CA SER A 119 12.91 -13.91 -4.39
C SER A 119 13.89 -13.01 -3.63
N GLU A 120 15.12 -13.48 -3.46
CA GLU A 120 16.21 -12.68 -2.87
C GLU A 120 16.49 -11.41 -3.70
N THR A 121 16.29 -11.47 -5.02
CA THR A 121 16.50 -10.34 -5.92
C THR A 121 15.49 -9.23 -5.71
N LEU A 122 14.27 -9.52 -5.24
CA LEU A 122 13.28 -8.52 -4.88
C LEU A 122 13.67 -7.82 -3.55
N GLY A 123 14.20 -8.58 -2.59
CA GLY A 123 14.76 -8.06 -1.35
C GLY A 123 13.83 -7.07 -0.65
N ARG A 124 14.39 -5.90 -0.33
CA ARG A 124 13.65 -4.79 0.32
C ARG A 124 12.43 -4.32 -0.48
N ASP A 125 12.48 -4.35 -1.80
CA ASP A 125 11.39 -3.82 -2.63
C ASP A 125 10.09 -4.65 -2.50
N ALA A 126 10.19 -5.86 -1.91
CA ALA A 126 9.02 -6.68 -1.56
C ALA A 126 8.06 -6.00 -0.56
N VAL A 127 8.48 -4.98 0.18
CA VAL A 127 7.56 -4.17 1.02
C VAL A 127 6.46 -3.49 0.18
N LEU A 128 6.70 -3.30 -1.11
CA LEU A 128 5.74 -2.67 -2.03
C LEU A 128 4.62 -3.62 -2.46
N LEU A 129 4.71 -4.92 -2.16
CA LEU A 129 3.75 -5.92 -2.64
C LEU A 129 2.31 -5.66 -2.18
N ALA A 130 2.10 -5.14 -0.96
CA ALA A 130 0.76 -4.78 -0.51
C ALA A 130 0.13 -3.71 -1.41
N LEU A 131 0.87 -2.63 -1.68
CA LEU A 131 0.38 -1.51 -2.49
C LEU A 131 0.30 -1.90 -3.97
N ALA A 132 1.21 -2.75 -4.46
CA ALA A 132 1.15 -3.29 -5.81
C ALA A 132 -0.06 -4.21 -6.00
N ALA A 133 -0.38 -5.05 -5.01
CA ALA A 133 -1.57 -5.88 -5.01
C ALA A 133 -2.86 -5.04 -4.95
N THR A 134 -2.88 -3.96 -4.16
CA THR A 134 -4.00 -2.99 -4.14
C THR A 134 -4.18 -2.32 -5.51
N ALA A 135 -3.09 -1.90 -6.14
CA ALA A 135 -3.13 -1.33 -7.48
C ALA A 135 -3.61 -2.35 -8.52
N HIS A 136 -3.12 -3.59 -8.46
CA HIS A 136 -3.57 -4.69 -9.32
C HIS A 136 -5.07 -4.95 -9.15
N HIS A 137 -5.55 -5.03 -7.91
CA HIS A 137 -6.97 -5.22 -7.61
C HIS A 137 -7.85 -4.13 -8.24
N ALA A 138 -7.46 -2.86 -8.11
CA ALA A 138 -8.19 -1.74 -8.71
C ALA A 138 -8.24 -1.82 -10.24
N LEU A 139 -7.18 -2.31 -10.88
CA LEU A 139 -7.07 -2.47 -12.33
C LEU A 139 -7.85 -3.68 -12.87
N THR A 140 -8.09 -4.69 -12.04
CA THR A 140 -8.69 -5.97 -12.46
C THR A 140 -10.10 -6.20 -11.92
N LEU A 141 -10.73 -5.16 -11.38
CA LEU A 141 -12.14 -5.24 -10.97
C LEU A 141 -13.01 -5.66 -12.17
N PRO A 142 -13.98 -6.59 -11.99
CA PRO A 142 -14.82 -7.07 -13.06
C PRO A 142 -15.53 -5.91 -13.81
N GLY A 143 -15.39 -5.86 -15.13
CA GLY A 143 -15.99 -4.83 -15.99
C GLY A 143 -15.29 -3.48 -15.96
N VAL A 144 -14.10 -3.38 -15.38
CA VAL A 144 -13.23 -2.19 -15.44
C VAL A 144 -12.23 -2.37 -16.58
N ALA A 145 -12.21 -1.42 -17.51
CA ALA A 145 -11.17 -1.34 -18.54
C ALA A 145 -9.90 -0.71 -17.95
N LEU A 146 -8.74 -1.01 -18.54
CA LEU A 146 -7.48 -0.38 -18.11
C LEU A 146 -7.54 1.14 -18.29
N PRO A 147 -6.94 1.92 -17.36
CA PRO A 147 -7.13 3.36 -17.30
C PRO A 147 -6.36 4.10 -18.40
N GLY A 148 -7.00 5.11 -18.99
CA GLY A 148 -6.30 6.15 -19.76
C GLY A 148 -5.80 7.30 -18.89
N LEU A 149 -6.35 7.45 -17.68
CA LEU A 149 -5.99 8.50 -16.74
C LEU A 149 -5.87 7.92 -15.31
N ILE A 150 -4.80 8.30 -14.62
CA ILE A 150 -4.57 8.01 -13.20
C ILE A 150 -4.38 9.34 -12.46
N ILE A 151 -5.01 9.49 -11.30
CA ILE A 151 -4.91 10.70 -10.47
C ILE A 151 -4.07 10.43 -9.23
N GLY A 152 -3.02 11.24 -9.05
CA GLY A 152 -2.02 11.08 -8.00
C GLY A 152 -0.79 10.29 -8.45
N HIS A 153 0.40 10.85 -8.25
CA HIS A 153 1.69 10.25 -8.58
C HIS A 153 2.50 9.87 -7.33
N GLY A 154 1.80 9.51 -6.24
CA GLY A 154 2.37 8.82 -5.09
C GLY A 154 2.72 7.37 -5.43
N VAL A 155 3.16 6.58 -4.44
CA VAL A 155 3.56 5.19 -4.68
C VAL A 155 2.45 4.34 -5.32
N VAL A 156 1.19 4.49 -4.91
CA VAL A 156 0.06 3.75 -5.49
C VAL A 156 -0.20 4.17 -6.94
N GLY A 157 -0.18 5.48 -7.24
CA GLY A 157 -0.37 5.97 -8.61
C GLY A 157 0.74 5.50 -9.56
N ARG A 158 1.99 5.48 -9.09
CA ARG A 158 3.14 4.92 -9.84
C ARG A 158 2.98 3.43 -10.10
N LEU A 159 2.51 2.67 -9.11
CA LEU A 159 2.23 1.23 -9.24
C LEU A 159 1.06 0.99 -10.18
N LEU A 160 -0.03 1.77 -10.10
CA LEU A 160 -1.14 1.69 -11.05
C LEU A 160 -0.67 1.88 -12.49
N ALA A 161 0.16 2.89 -12.76
CA ALA A 161 0.67 3.16 -14.11
C ALA A 161 1.57 2.00 -14.61
N ARG A 162 2.52 1.55 -13.79
CA ARG A 162 3.43 0.44 -14.16
C ARG A 162 2.67 -0.87 -14.37
N ILE A 163 1.72 -1.21 -13.48
CA ILE A 163 0.95 -2.45 -13.58
C ILE A 163 -0.03 -2.38 -14.76
N ALA A 164 -0.69 -1.25 -15.02
CA ALA A 164 -1.55 -1.09 -16.18
C ALA A 164 -0.80 -1.38 -17.48
N MET A 165 0.39 -0.81 -17.65
CA MET A 165 1.25 -1.10 -18.82
C MET A 165 1.71 -2.57 -18.86
N ALA A 166 2.06 -3.16 -17.71
CA ALA A 166 2.43 -4.57 -17.62
C ALA A 166 1.28 -5.51 -18.01
N LEU A 167 0.03 -5.08 -17.80
CA LEU A 167 -1.20 -5.77 -18.20
C LEU A 167 -1.59 -5.49 -19.67
N GLY A 168 -0.83 -4.65 -20.39
CA GLY A 168 -1.03 -4.36 -21.81
C GLY A 168 -1.82 -3.10 -22.11
N ALA A 169 -2.00 -2.19 -21.14
CA ALA A 169 -2.55 -0.87 -21.41
C ALA A 169 -1.59 -0.03 -22.25
N ASP A 170 -2.13 0.88 -23.05
CA ASP A 170 -1.38 2.03 -23.52
C ASP A 170 -0.88 2.86 -22.32
N ALA A 171 0.19 3.61 -22.50
CA ALA A 171 0.74 4.47 -21.45
C ALA A 171 -0.33 5.45 -20.93
N PRO A 172 -0.75 5.38 -19.66
CA PRO A 172 -1.74 6.29 -19.12
C PRO A 172 -1.16 7.71 -18.96
N THR A 173 -2.03 8.71 -19.00
CA THR A 173 -1.69 10.02 -18.43
C THR A 173 -1.81 9.95 -16.91
N VAL A 174 -0.89 10.57 -16.18
CA VAL A 174 -0.96 10.66 -14.71
C VAL A 174 -1.03 12.12 -14.31
N TRP A 175 -1.99 12.46 -13.46
CA TRP A 175 -2.08 13.81 -12.90
C TRP A 175 -1.38 13.87 -11.55
N GLU A 176 -0.56 14.93 -11.38
CA GLU A 176 0.07 15.25 -10.10
C GLU A 176 0.12 16.77 -9.92
N ILE A 177 -0.49 17.24 -8.83
CA ILE A 177 -0.53 18.67 -8.51
C ILE A 177 0.80 19.17 -7.93
N ASN A 178 1.52 18.31 -7.18
CA ASN A 178 2.79 18.66 -6.57
C ASN A 178 3.95 18.54 -7.59
N PRO A 179 4.58 19.65 -8.00
CA PRO A 179 5.69 19.59 -8.96
C PRO A 179 6.85 18.67 -8.51
N ALA A 180 7.12 18.60 -7.20
CA ALA A 180 8.19 17.76 -6.64
C ALA A 180 7.95 16.25 -6.80
N ARG A 181 6.73 15.83 -7.14
CA ARG A 181 6.35 14.44 -7.36
C ARG A 181 6.17 14.06 -8.82
N ARG A 182 6.35 14.99 -9.77
CA ARG A 182 6.14 14.72 -11.20
C ARG A 182 7.26 13.93 -11.83
N ASP A 183 8.45 13.94 -11.25
CA ASP A 183 9.59 13.16 -11.71
C ASP A 183 9.47 11.65 -11.40
N GLY A 184 10.34 10.84 -12.02
CA GLY A 184 10.44 9.40 -11.78
C GLY A 184 9.39 8.55 -12.49
N ALA A 185 8.66 9.11 -13.46
CA ALA A 185 7.81 8.34 -14.36
C ALA A 185 8.67 7.51 -15.34
N THR A 186 8.24 6.29 -15.61
CA THR A 186 8.90 5.40 -16.57
C THR A 186 7.88 4.92 -17.60
N GLY A 187 7.99 5.42 -18.82
CA GLY A 187 7.14 4.99 -19.94
C GLY A 187 5.74 5.62 -19.99
N TYR A 188 5.40 6.57 -19.13
CA TYR A 188 4.13 7.30 -19.12
C TYR A 188 4.34 8.78 -18.82
N ALA A 189 3.36 9.62 -19.15
CA ALA A 189 3.40 11.07 -18.94
C ALA A 189 2.80 11.48 -17.60
N VAL A 190 3.44 12.45 -16.93
CA VAL A 190 2.91 13.09 -15.71
C VAL A 190 2.71 14.57 -15.97
N THR A 191 1.51 15.07 -15.71
CA THR A 191 1.13 16.47 -15.96
C THR A 191 0.29 17.02 -14.81
N ASN A 192 0.09 18.33 -14.78
CA ASN A 192 -0.99 18.90 -13.98
C ASN A 192 -2.33 18.64 -14.67
N GLY A 193 -3.36 18.29 -13.90
CA GLY A 193 -4.69 18.07 -14.46
C GLY A 193 -5.29 19.28 -15.21
N ASP A 194 -4.82 20.47 -14.92
CA ASP A 194 -5.27 21.69 -15.62
C ASP A 194 -4.66 21.83 -17.02
N ASP A 195 -3.51 21.17 -17.25
CA ASP A 195 -2.80 21.14 -18.54
C ASP A 195 -3.28 20.01 -19.47
N ASP A 196 -4.22 19.17 -19.01
CA ASP A 196 -4.78 18.06 -19.77
C ASP A 196 -6.10 18.47 -20.41
N ASP A 197 -6.13 18.55 -21.74
CA ASP A 197 -7.32 18.92 -22.50
C ASP A 197 -8.22 17.74 -22.89
N ARG A 198 -7.82 16.51 -22.64
CA ARG A 198 -8.58 15.30 -22.99
C ARG A 198 -9.89 15.20 -22.23
N ARG A 199 -10.98 14.81 -22.93
CA ARG A 199 -12.37 14.76 -22.40
C ARG A 199 -13.11 13.46 -22.76
N ASP A 200 -12.39 12.41 -23.05
CA ASP A 200 -12.94 11.13 -23.53
C ASP A 200 -12.29 9.90 -22.86
N TYR A 201 -11.90 10.02 -21.60
CA TYR A 201 -11.38 8.90 -20.85
C TYR A 201 -12.47 7.87 -20.56
N ALA A 202 -12.29 6.63 -21.03
CA ALA A 202 -13.20 5.53 -20.71
C ALA A 202 -13.09 5.12 -19.24
N THR A 203 -11.87 5.11 -18.69
CA THR A 203 -11.59 4.77 -17.29
C THR A 203 -10.60 5.75 -16.70
N ILE A 204 -10.94 6.28 -15.53
CA ILE A 204 -10.10 7.11 -14.67
C ILE A 204 -9.93 6.36 -13.35
N ILE A 205 -8.68 6.22 -12.85
CA ILE A 205 -8.44 5.66 -11.51
C ILE A 205 -7.88 6.74 -10.61
N ASP A 206 -8.52 6.96 -9.47
CA ASP A 206 -8.06 7.90 -8.47
C ASP A 206 -7.31 7.21 -7.32
N ALA A 207 -6.10 7.71 -7.06
CA ALA A 207 -5.26 7.36 -5.92
C ALA A 207 -4.78 8.62 -5.17
N SER A 208 -5.45 9.76 -5.35
CA SER A 208 -5.07 11.02 -4.72
C SER A 208 -5.57 11.14 -3.27
N GLY A 209 -6.71 10.52 -2.96
CA GLY A 209 -7.39 10.69 -1.68
C GLY A 209 -8.12 12.05 -1.55
N ASP A 210 -8.23 12.82 -2.63
CA ASP A 210 -8.94 14.10 -2.64
C ASP A 210 -10.47 13.86 -2.66
N PRO A 211 -11.24 14.28 -1.63
CA PRO A 211 -12.68 14.07 -1.59
C PRO A 211 -13.46 14.85 -2.67
N ALA A 212 -12.86 15.86 -3.30
CA ALA A 212 -13.47 16.64 -4.37
C ALA A 212 -13.13 16.10 -5.78
N ILE A 213 -12.42 14.99 -5.88
CA ILE A 213 -11.85 14.53 -7.16
C ILE A 213 -12.91 14.13 -8.19
N ILE A 214 -14.08 13.67 -7.75
CA ILE A 214 -15.13 13.21 -8.67
C ILE A 214 -15.59 14.34 -9.60
N ASP A 215 -15.79 15.54 -9.09
CA ASP A 215 -16.19 16.71 -9.91
C ASP A 215 -15.10 17.15 -10.88
N ARG A 216 -13.83 16.83 -10.63
CA ARG A 216 -12.72 17.06 -11.57
C ARG A 216 -12.65 15.95 -12.64
N CYS A 217 -13.00 14.71 -12.29
CA CYS A 217 -12.97 13.57 -13.20
C CYS A 217 -14.15 13.55 -14.17
N VAL A 218 -15.37 13.82 -13.71
CA VAL A 218 -16.61 13.73 -14.50
C VAL A 218 -16.53 14.49 -15.83
N PRO A 219 -16.04 15.73 -15.92
CA PRO A 219 -15.91 16.45 -17.19
C PRO A 219 -14.91 15.83 -18.17
N ARG A 220 -14.04 14.94 -17.68
CA ARG A 220 -12.98 14.26 -18.45
C ARG A 220 -13.44 12.91 -19.00
N LEU A 221 -14.55 12.35 -18.48
CA LEU A 221 -15.04 11.05 -18.92
C LEU A 221 -15.61 11.08 -20.34
N ALA A 222 -15.41 10.00 -21.06
CA ALA A 222 -16.28 9.62 -22.17
C ALA A 222 -17.71 9.35 -21.66
N ARG A 223 -18.70 9.35 -22.55
CA ARG A 223 -20.05 8.88 -22.18
C ARG A 223 -20.02 7.40 -21.81
N GLY A 224 -20.65 7.02 -20.69
CA GLY A 224 -20.58 5.68 -20.13
C GLY A 224 -19.25 5.36 -19.45
N GLY A 225 -18.36 6.35 -19.31
CA GLY A 225 -17.06 6.17 -18.66
C GLY A 225 -17.17 5.93 -17.15
N GLN A 226 -16.10 5.45 -16.58
CA GLN A 226 -16.06 5.05 -15.19
C GLN A 226 -14.91 5.68 -14.41
N ILE A 227 -15.15 5.96 -13.13
CA ILE A 227 -14.17 6.40 -12.14
C ILE A 227 -14.00 5.27 -11.12
N VAL A 228 -12.76 4.81 -10.93
CA VAL A 228 -12.41 3.83 -9.89
C VAL A 228 -11.69 4.57 -8.77
N LEU A 229 -12.24 4.49 -7.57
CA LEU A 229 -11.66 5.06 -6.37
C LEU A 229 -10.75 4.00 -5.72
N ALA A 230 -9.45 4.15 -5.85
CA ALA A 230 -8.42 3.26 -5.29
C ALA A 230 -7.73 3.87 -4.07
N GLY A 231 -8.05 5.11 -3.73
CA GLY A 231 -7.62 5.77 -2.49
C GLY A 231 -8.51 5.41 -1.30
N PHE A 232 -8.07 5.81 -0.10
CA PHE A 232 -8.91 5.76 1.10
C PHE A 232 -9.32 7.20 1.48
N TYR A 233 -10.60 7.42 1.70
CA TYR A 233 -11.18 8.75 1.95
C TYR A 233 -11.75 8.78 3.37
N GLY A 234 -11.22 9.66 4.21
CA GLY A 234 -11.66 9.82 5.60
C GLY A 234 -12.95 10.63 5.78
N THR A 235 -13.43 11.26 4.70
CA THR A 235 -14.64 12.11 4.71
C THR A 235 -15.64 11.63 3.66
N PRO A 236 -16.96 11.98 3.81
CA PRO A 236 -17.94 11.69 2.78
C PRO A 236 -17.56 12.28 1.42
N LEU A 237 -17.71 11.47 0.38
CA LEU A 237 -17.56 11.92 -1.00
C LEU A 237 -18.87 12.52 -1.49
N SER A 238 -18.78 13.66 -2.18
CA SER A 238 -19.91 14.32 -2.84
C SER A 238 -19.54 14.72 -4.26
N PHE A 239 -20.52 14.83 -5.14
CA PHE A 239 -20.31 15.28 -6.51
C PHE A 239 -21.56 15.97 -7.08
N THR A 240 -21.36 16.77 -8.10
CA THR A 240 -22.41 17.46 -8.84
C THR A 240 -23.12 16.49 -9.79
N PHE A 241 -24.38 16.17 -9.50
CA PHE A 241 -25.13 15.13 -10.22
C PHE A 241 -25.36 15.42 -11.72
N PRO A 242 -25.79 16.65 -12.18
CA PRO A 242 -26.16 16.84 -13.59
C PRO A 242 -25.04 16.53 -14.59
N PRO A 243 -23.77 16.94 -14.39
CA PRO A 243 -22.68 16.53 -15.28
C PRO A 243 -22.45 15.04 -15.30
N ALA A 244 -22.52 14.35 -14.14
CA ALA A 244 -22.36 12.91 -14.04
C ALA A 244 -23.49 12.16 -14.76
N PHE A 245 -24.75 12.64 -14.61
CA PHE A 245 -25.89 12.12 -15.34
C PHE A 245 -25.73 12.25 -16.86
N MET A 246 -25.29 13.39 -17.37
CA MET A 246 -25.07 13.60 -18.80
C MET A 246 -23.98 12.70 -19.38
N ARG A 247 -23.03 12.28 -18.56
CA ARG A 247 -21.97 11.33 -18.94
C ARG A 247 -22.37 9.86 -18.74
N GLU A 248 -23.51 9.60 -18.10
CA GLU A 248 -23.86 8.23 -17.65
C GLU A 248 -22.69 7.61 -16.85
N ALA A 249 -22.10 8.42 -15.96
CA ALA A 249 -20.89 8.06 -15.26
C ALA A 249 -21.10 6.93 -14.26
N SER A 250 -20.17 5.98 -14.22
CA SER A 250 -20.12 4.94 -13.20
C SER A 250 -19.02 5.23 -12.19
N ILE A 251 -19.31 5.05 -10.89
CA ILE A 251 -18.32 5.17 -9.82
C ILE A 251 -18.16 3.80 -9.16
N ARG A 252 -16.93 3.33 -9.08
CA ARG A 252 -16.55 2.05 -8.50
C ARG A 252 -15.56 2.27 -7.36
N ILE A 253 -15.63 1.43 -6.35
CA ILE A 253 -14.70 1.47 -5.21
C ILE A 253 -13.86 0.20 -5.26
N ALA A 254 -12.53 0.35 -5.23
CA ALA A 254 -11.59 -0.73 -5.03
C ALA A 254 -11.17 -0.76 -3.56
N ALA A 255 -11.33 -1.90 -2.91
CA ALA A 255 -11.02 -2.05 -1.49
C ALA A 255 -9.89 -3.06 -1.31
N GLU A 256 -8.79 -2.61 -0.69
CA GLU A 256 -7.67 -3.48 -0.32
C GLU A 256 -7.11 -4.31 -1.49
N PHE A 257 -6.76 -5.57 -1.23
CA PHE A 257 -6.37 -6.57 -2.22
C PHE A 257 -6.86 -7.95 -1.77
N GLN A 258 -6.97 -8.87 -2.73
CA GLN A 258 -7.26 -10.28 -2.47
C GLN A 258 -5.97 -11.10 -2.55
N PRO A 259 -5.91 -12.29 -1.91
CA PRO A 259 -4.70 -13.14 -1.98
C PRO A 259 -4.19 -13.42 -3.39
N GLY A 260 -5.08 -13.53 -4.37
CA GLY A 260 -4.74 -13.70 -5.78
C GLY A 260 -3.99 -12.52 -6.39
N ASP A 261 -4.22 -11.30 -5.91
CA ASP A 261 -3.56 -10.09 -6.43
C ASP A 261 -2.07 -10.08 -6.11
N VAL A 262 -1.66 -10.54 -4.91
CA VAL A 262 -0.24 -10.65 -4.55
C VAL A 262 0.47 -11.63 -5.48
N ASN A 263 -0.14 -12.78 -5.73
CA ASN A 263 0.43 -13.79 -6.64
C ASN A 263 0.55 -13.25 -8.07
N ALA A 264 -0.49 -12.57 -8.57
CA ALA A 264 -0.46 -11.96 -9.90
C ALA A 264 0.65 -10.91 -10.04
N VAL A 265 0.85 -10.08 -8.99
CA VAL A 265 1.97 -9.13 -8.96
C VAL A 265 3.32 -9.84 -8.96
N LEU A 266 3.49 -10.89 -8.16
CA LEU A 266 4.71 -11.70 -8.15
C LEU A 266 4.99 -12.36 -9.50
N ASP A 267 3.95 -12.83 -10.19
CA ASP A 267 4.07 -13.38 -11.55
C ASP A 267 4.54 -12.31 -12.56
N LEU A 268 4.01 -11.09 -12.48
CA LEU A 268 4.45 -9.97 -13.33
C LEU A 268 5.93 -9.59 -13.06
N VAL A 269 6.34 -9.57 -11.78
CA VAL A 269 7.74 -9.31 -11.40
C VAL A 269 8.65 -10.42 -11.90
N THR A 270 8.28 -11.67 -11.68
CA THR A 270 9.05 -12.86 -12.11
C THR A 270 9.19 -12.93 -13.63
N ALA A 271 8.15 -12.53 -14.35
CA ALA A 271 8.17 -12.45 -15.82
C ALA A 271 8.96 -11.24 -16.35
N GLY A 272 9.51 -10.38 -15.49
CA GLY A 272 10.22 -9.16 -15.88
C GLY A 272 9.31 -8.08 -16.51
N LYS A 273 7.99 -8.20 -16.34
CA LYS A 273 7.01 -7.23 -16.85
C LYS A 273 6.76 -6.07 -15.89
N LEU A 274 7.02 -6.27 -14.62
CA LEU A 274 6.85 -5.25 -13.57
C LEU A 274 8.16 -5.06 -12.82
N ASP A 275 8.67 -3.84 -12.83
CA ASP A 275 9.79 -3.40 -12.02
C ASP A 275 9.29 -2.56 -10.84
N LEU A 276 9.63 -2.97 -9.62
CA LEU A 276 9.29 -2.25 -8.37
C LEU A 276 10.42 -1.30 -7.93
N SER A 277 11.57 -1.32 -8.58
CA SER A 277 12.72 -0.50 -8.20
C SER A 277 12.43 1.01 -8.31
N GLY A 278 13.16 1.80 -7.51
CA GLY A 278 13.09 3.26 -7.53
C GLY A 278 11.80 3.86 -6.92
N LEU A 279 10.93 3.05 -6.30
CA LEU A 279 9.71 3.54 -5.64
C LEU A 279 9.92 3.86 -4.15
N ILE A 280 10.94 3.29 -3.52
CA ILE A 280 11.31 3.58 -2.13
C ILE A 280 12.22 4.81 -2.14
N SER A 281 11.73 5.93 -1.60
CA SER A 281 12.48 7.18 -1.57
C SER A 281 13.34 7.33 -0.30
N ASN A 282 12.91 6.76 0.82
CA ASN A 282 13.53 6.97 2.13
C ASN A 282 13.66 5.66 2.91
N GLN A 283 14.70 5.59 3.74
CA GLN A 283 14.94 4.48 4.65
C GLN A 283 15.45 5.01 5.99
N ALA A 284 15.01 4.40 7.09
CA ALA A 284 15.45 4.74 8.45
C ALA A 284 15.53 3.49 9.31
N SER A 285 16.29 3.54 10.40
CA SER A 285 16.22 2.51 11.44
C SER A 285 14.88 2.55 12.18
N ALA A 286 14.34 1.39 12.54
CA ALA A 286 13.15 1.31 13.40
C ALA A 286 13.35 2.01 14.76
N ARG A 287 14.59 2.19 15.21
CA ARG A 287 14.94 2.99 16.41
C ARG A 287 14.60 4.47 16.24
N ASP A 288 14.63 4.96 14.99
CA ASP A 288 14.32 6.35 14.64
C ASP A 288 12.86 6.51 14.15
N ALA A 289 11.97 5.58 14.48
CA ALA A 289 10.61 5.52 13.97
C ALA A 289 9.85 6.84 14.09
N ASN A 290 9.98 7.56 15.22
CA ASN A 290 9.28 8.85 15.40
C ASN A 290 9.66 9.87 14.30
N ALA A 291 10.95 9.99 13.99
CA ALA A 291 11.42 10.86 12.92
C ALA A 291 10.99 10.34 11.54
N ALA A 292 11.08 9.01 11.32
CA ALA A 292 10.69 8.37 10.07
C ALA A 292 9.20 8.57 9.74
N TYR A 293 8.31 8.39 10.72
CA TYR A 293 6.87 8.60 10.54
C TYR A 293 6.56 10.08 10.27
N ARG A 294 7.20 11.01 10.97
CA ARG A 294 7.05 12.45 10.70
C ARG A 294 7.52 12.82 9.29
N THR A 295 8.65 12.28 8.83
CA THR A 295 9.14 12.48 7.46
C THR A 295 8.16 11.87 6.45
N ALA A 296 7.73 10.62 6.66
CA ALA A 296 6.79 9.96 5.77
C ALA A 296 5.48 10.73 5.57
N PHE A 297 4.99 11.40 6.62
CA PHE A 297 3.69 12.05 6.59
C PHE A 297 3.74 13.54 6.21
N ASN A 298 4.87 14.22 6.42
CA ASN A 298 4.96 15.67 6.26
C ASN A 298 5.92 16.11 5.15
N ASP A 299 6.84 15.25 4.71
CA ASP A 299 7.74 15.58 3.61
C ASP A 299 7.10 15.18 2.27
N PRO A 300 6.71 16.14 1.43
CA PRO A 300 6.12 15.85 0.12
C PRO A 300 7.08 15.12 -0.83
N ALA A 301 8.39 15.16 -0.61
CA ALA A 301 9.37 14.41 -1.39
C ALA A 301 9.45 12.92 -0.96
N CYS A 302 9.00 12.58 0.24
CA CYS A 302 8.94 11.21 0.71
C CYS A 302 7.74 10.49 0.07
N THR A 303 8.00 9.69 -0.95
CA THR A 303 6.95 8.87 -1.60
C THR A 303 6.74 7.53 -0.90
N LYS A 304 7.84 6.92 -0.40
CA LYS A 304 7.80 5.68 0.38
C LYS A 304 8.94 5.63 1.38
N MET A 305 8.58 5.50 2.64
CA MET A 305 9.51 5.27 3.74
C MET A 305 9.54 3.79 4.11
N VAL A 306 10.74 3.25 4.32
CA VAL A 306 10.97 1.88 4.80
C VAL A 306 11.78 1.93 6.09
N LEU A 307 11.32 1.20 7.09
CA LEU A 307 12.08 0.96 8.32
C LEU A 307 12.94 -0.29 8.15
N THR A 308 14.18 -0.22 8.63
CA THR A 308 15.06 -1.37 8.78
C THR A 308 15.04 -1.86 10.22
N TRP A 309 14.92 -3.16 10.37
CA TRP A 309 14.98 -3.84 11.66
C TRP A 309 16.36 -4.48 11.80
N GLU A 310 17.16 -3.93 12.71
CA GLU A 310 18.45 -4.51 13.03
C GLU A 310 18.22 -5.83 13.76
N LYS A 311 19.05 -6.83 13.47
CA LYS A 311 19.12 -8.00 14.33
C LYS A 311 19.66 -7.51 15.67
N ASP A 312 18.92 -7.71 16.74
CA ASP A 312 19.47 -7.59 18.07
C ASP A 312 20.67 -8.54 18.16
N ALA A 313 21.84 -7.96 18.40
CA ALA A 313 23.10 -8.67 18.54
C ALA A 313 23.10 -9.51 19.82
#